data_85c9aff7ae09a36dfc5e429f75487184
#
_entry.id   85c9aff7ae09a36dfc5e429f75487184
#
_cell.length_a   1.000
_cell.length_b   1.000
_cell.length_c   1.000
_cell.angle_alpha   90.00
_cell.angle_beta   90.00
_cell.angle_gamma   90.00
#
_symmetry.space_group_name_H-M   'P 1'
#
loop_
_entity.id
_entity.type
_entity.pdbx_description
1 polymer ?
#
loop_
_entity_poly.entity_id
_entity_poly.type
_entity_poly.pdbx_seq_one_letter_code
_entity_poly.pdbx_strand_id
1 'polypeptide(L)'
;MNNFIFENSSKVYFGEGCVKEYLSNILSAYGDTVMLCYGGGSIKKNGIYDEVITVLKKENKAVVEFSGIPSNPTYSKVLDGVKLAKESHADLILAVGGGSVMDCCKAISLGAKYDGDIWADYWARPGVIDFEPLPLGMIVTVSGTGSECNGGAVITNEELKIKTGKDYPQLNAKFVMLDSTYTYSVPEFQMVSGAFDTLSHIMEIYFSEPNESNVSDDISEALMKNVITNLRAAIKNPENYTARSNLMWDATMAENRIIKLGKKTDFECHQMEHQLGAYTNCNHGAGLAVLQPVYYRHIFKAGEKKFAQFAVNVWGISKDDKTDEELAKAGVEALADFIKEIGMPTTFKELGIDENINLKEIADSCGIVPGAYKKMTHEEILKIFEECK
;
A
#
# COMPACT_ATOMS: atom_id res chain seq x y z
N MET A 1 1.68 21.94 13.07
CA MET A 1 1.29 20.51 13.16
C MET A 1 0.01 20.38 13.97
N ASN A 2 -0.95 19.54 13.53
CA ASN A 2 -2.15 19.23 14.31
C ASN A 2 -1.80 18.31 15.50
N ASN A 3 -2.71 18.21 16.48
CA ASN A 3 -2.55 17.25 17.59
C ASN A 3 -2.68 15.80 17.08
N PHE A 4 -1.91 14.89 17.65
CA PHE A 4 -1.95 13.48 17.29
C PHE A 4 -1.65 12.56 18.49
N ILE A 5 -2.02 11.29 18.34
CA ILE A 5 -1.58 10.18 19.16
C ILE A 5 -0.81 9.23 18.24
N PHE A 6 0.37 8.78 18.66
CA PHE A 6 1.18 7.82 17.92
C PHE A 6 1.34 6.53 18.70
N GLU A 7 0.94 5.45 18.09
CA GLU A 7 1.19 4.10 18.55
C GLU A 7 1.41 3.20 17.34
N ASN A 8 2.44 2.35 17.40
CA ASN A 8 2.65 1.27 16.44
C ASN A 8 3.08 0.02 17.22
N SER A 9 2.19 -0.96 17.28
CA SER A 9 2.36 -2.18 18.08
C SER A 9 3.08 -3.30 17.34
N SER A 10 3.42 -3.13 16.07
CA SER A 10 4.07 -4.17 15.26
C SER A 10 5.55 -4.29 15.63
N LYS A 11 6.01 -5.50 15.98
CA LYS A 11 7.42 -5.78 16.15
C LYS A 11 8.04 -6.22 14.83
N VAL A 12 9.00 -5.46 14.32
CA VAL A 12 9.65 -5.71 13.04
C VAL A 12 10.98 -6.44 13.22
N TYR A 13 11.18 -7.49 12.46
CA TYR A 13 12.44 -8.23 12.31
C TYR A 13 12.92 -8.02 10.87
N PHE A 14 14.03 -7.30 10.73
CA PHE A 14 14.54 -6.87 9.43
C PHE A 14 15.91 -7.48 9.16
N GLY A 15 16.12 -8.02 7.96
CA GLY A 15 17.40 -8.49 7.46
C GLY A 15 17.32 -9.85 6.78
N GLU A 16 18.36 -10.18 6.02
CA GLU A 16 18.51 -11.47 5.37
C GLU A 16 18.48 -12.61 6.39
N GLY A 17 17.65 -13.62 6.14
CA GLY A 17 17.51 -14.79 7.00
C GLY A 17 16.70 -14.57 8.28
N CYS A 18 16.06 -13.40 8.47
CA CYS A 18 15.32 -13.09 9.70
C CYS A 18 14.19 -14.11 10.00
N VAL A 19 13.58 -14.71 8.98
CA VAL A 19 12.57 -15.77 9.15
C VAL A 19 13.18 -17.00 9.83
N LYS A 20 14.32 -17.49 9.34
CA LYS A 20 15.03 -18.64 9.93
C LYS A 20 15.50 -18.37 11.35
N GLU A 21 15.95 -17.14 11.60
CA GLU A 21 16.54 -16.77 12.89
C GLU A 21 15.47 -16.57 13.97
N TYR A 22 14.36 -15.90 13.66
CA TYR A 22 13.43 -15.44 14.71
C TYR A 22 12.09 -16.16 14.74
N LEU A 23 11.56 -16.67 13.61
CA LEU A 23 10.18 -17.17 13.53
C LEU A 23 9.90 -18.31 14.53
N SER A 24 10.84 -19.24 14.69
CA SER A 24 10.74 -20.37 15.64
C SER A 24 10.44 -19.89 17.07
N ASN A 25 11.22 -18.94 17.57
CA ASN A 25 11.04 -18.40 18.93
C ASN A 25 9.72 -17.62 19.08
N ILE A 26 9.28 -16.93 18.03
CA ILE A 26 8.04 -16.14 18.07
C ILE A 26 6.83 -17.05 18.14
N LEU A 27 6.81 -18.13 17.37
CA LEU A 27 5.70 -19.08 17.32
C LEU A 27 5.38 -19.73 18.67
N SER A 28 6.35 -19.79 19.61
CA SER A 28 6.12 -20.32 20.95
C SER A 28 5.10 -19.53 21.79
N ALA A 29 4.85 -18.25 21.42
CA ALA A 29 3.87 -17.40 22.11
C ALA A 29 2.43 -17.58 21.60
N TYR A 30 2.21 -18.40 20.56
CA TYR A 30 0.91 -18.62 19.93
C TYR A 30 0.49 -20.09 20.04
N GLY A 31 -0.83 -20.34 19.98
CA GLY A 31 -1.38 -21.70 20.03
C GLY A 31 -0.94 -22.59 18.86
N ASP A 32 -1.48 -23.79 18.79
CA ASP A 32 -0.94 -24.85 17.94
C ASP A 32 -1.39 -24.78 16.47
N THR A 33 -2.50 -24.10 16.19
CA THR A 33 -3.06 -24.03 14.83
C THR A 33 -2.70 -22.72 14.13
N VAL A 34 -1.91 -22.80 13.06
CA VAL A 34 -1.50 -21.66 12.24
C VAL A 34 -2.18 -21.72 10.89
N MET A 35 -2.97 -20.69 10.57
CA MET A 35 -3.52 -20.50 9.23
C MET A 35 -2.50 -19.79 8.36
N LEU A 36 -1.89 -20.53 7.43
CA LEU A 36 -0.88 -20.03 6.48
C LEU A 36 -1.56 -19.47 5.25
N CYS A 37 -1.53 -18.14 5.08
CA CYS A 37 -2.22 -17.42 4.02
C CYS A 37 -1.24 -16.90 2.96
N TYR A 38 -1.55 -17.11 1.67
CA TYR A 38 -0.73 -16.64 0.55
C TYR A 38 -1.52 -16.46 -0.75
N GLY A 39 -0.89 -15.82 -1.75
CA GLY A 39 -1.49 -15.57 -3.06
C GLY A 39 -1.47 -16.77 -4.00
N GLY A 40 -1.10 -16.56 -5.26
CA GLY A 40 -1.15 -17.55 -6.34
C GLY A 40 -0.08 -18.64 -6.33
N GLY A 41 0.74 -18.74 -5.28
CA GLY A 41 1.72 -19.81 -5.12
C GLY A 41 3.14 -19.50 -5.62
N SER A 42 3.48 -18.23 -5.88
CA SER A 42 4.87 -17.82 -6.19
C SER A 42 5.84 -18.23 -5.08
N ILE A 43 5.43 -18.16 -3.81
CA ILE A 43 6.24 -18.56 -2.65
C ILE A 43 6.64 -20.04 -2.66
N LYS A 44 5.86 -20.91 -3.33
CA LYS A 44 6.19 -22.33 -3.52
C LYS A 44 7.29 -22.52 -4.57
N LYS A 45 7.35 -21.61 -5.57
CA LYS A 45 8.34 -21.69 -6.65
C LYS A 45 9.72 -21.17 -6.25
N ASN A 46 9.75 -20.17 -5.34
CA ASN A 46 10.99 -19.52 -4.90
C ASN A 46 11.52 -20.03 -3.55
N GLY A 47 10.91 -21.08 -2.98
CA GLY A 47 11.39 -21.76 -1.77
C GLY A 47 10.97 -21.13 -0.44
N ILE A 48 10.33 -19.95 -0.44
CA ILE A 48 9.87 -19.28 0.79
C ILE A 48 8.84 -20.15 1.54
N TYR A 49 7.93 -20.80 0.80
CA TYR A 49 6.96 -21.71 1.39
C TYR A 49 7.64 -22.85 2.16
N ASP A 50 8.63 -23.52 1.55
CA ASP A 50 9.32 -24.65 2.17
C ASP A 50 10.09 -24.21 3.42
N GLU A 51 10.66 -23.01 3.40
CA GLU A 51 11.33 -22.42 4.56
C GLU A 51 10.36 -22.21 5.71
N VAL A 52 9.22 -21.54 5.47
CA VAL A 52 8.20 -21.28 6.47
C VAL A 52 7.59 -22.57 7.02
N ILE A 53 7.24 -23.53 6.14
CA ILE A 53 6.70 -24.84 6.55
C ILE A 53 7.69 -25.63 7.39
N THR A 54 8.99 -25.54 7.08
CA THR A 54 10.03 -26.22 7.86
C THR A 54 10.05 -25.68 9.30
N VAL A 55 9.95 -24.36 9.48
CA VAL A 55 9.90 -23.76 10.82
C VAL A 55 8.61 -24.15 11.55
N LEU A 56 7.43 -24.07 10.88
CA LEU A 56 6.15 -24.46 11.47
C LEU A 56 6.13 -25.93 11.94
N LYS A 57 6.64 -26.84 11.13
CA LYS A 57 6.75 -28.26 11.48
C LYS A 57 7.71 -28.50 12.65
N LYS A 58 8.85 -27.80 12.67
CA LYS A 58 9.81 -27.91 13.77
C LYS A 58 9.19 -27.50 15.11
N GLU A 59 8.29 -26.50 15.09
CA GLU A 59 7.56 -26.04 16.27
C GLU A 59 6.25 -26.80 16.52
N ASN A 60 6.04 -27.94 15.84
CA ASN A 60 4.86 -28.81 15.94
C ASN A 60 3.52 -28.08 15.70
N LYS A 61 3.51 -27.04 14.85
CA LYS A 61 2.28 -26.31 14.51
C LYS A 61 1.45 -27.10 13.51
N ALA A 62 0.14 -27.21 13.78
CA ALA A 62 -0.85 -27.66 12.79
C ALA A 62 -1.05 -26.55 11.76
N VAL A 63 -0.80 -26.85 10.49
CA VAL A 63 -0.89 -25.85 9.41
C VAL A 63 -2.18 -26.03 8.63
N VAL A 64 -2.95 -24.94 8.56
CA VAL A 64 -4.15 -24.83 7.72
C VAL A 64 -3.84 -23.87 6.58
N GLU A 65 -3.80 -24.36 5.34
CA GLU A 65 -3.44 -23.52 4.19
C GLU A 65 -4.66 -22.76 3.66
N PHE A 66 -4.49 -21.46 3.42
CA PHE A 66 -5.41 -20.60 2.70
C PHE A 66 -4.68 -19.87 1.56
N SER A 67 -4.91 -20.33 0.34
CA SER A 67 -4.21 -19.84 -0.86
C SER A 67 -5.15 -19.17 -1.85
N GLY A 68 -4.57 -18.60 -2.92
CA GLY A 68 -5.34 -18.01 -4.01
C GLY A 68 -5.93 -16.64 -3.66
N ILE A 69 -5.31 -15.89 -2.74
CA ILE A 69 -5.67 -14.50 -2.50
C ILE A 69 -5.28 -13.67 -3.73
N PRO A 70 -6.22 -12.97 -4.40
CA PRO A 70 -5.94 -12.20 -5.60
C PRO A 70 -5.23 -10.88 -5.29
N SER A 71 -4.70 -10.22 -6.32
CA SER A 71 -3.99 -8.93 -6.20
C SER A 71 -4.87 -7.79 -5.67
N ASN A 72 -6.16 -7.79 -5.98
CA ASN A 72 -7.16 -6.94 -5.34
C ASN A 72 -8.05 -7.87 -4.51
N PRO A 73 -7.82 -8.01 -3.19
CA PRO A 73 -8.52 -9.01 -2.41
C PRO A 73 -10.02 -8.72 -2.36
N THR A 74 -10.81 -9.73 -2.72
CA THR A 74 -12.25 -9.61 -2.79
C THR A 74 -12.91 -9.91 -1.46
N TYR A 75 -14.09 -9.33 -1.23
CA TYR A 75 -14.86 -9.58 -0.02
C TYR A 75 -15.30 -11.05 0.08
N SER A 76 -15.67 -11.67 -1.04
CA SER A 76 -15.98 -13.11 -1.09
C SER A 76 -14.79 -13.97 -0.61
N LYS A 77 -13.56 -13.63 -1.07
CA LYS A 77 -12.34 -14.32 -0.61
C LYS A 77 -12.08 -14.13 0.88
N VAL A 78 -12.36 -12.95 1.43
CA VAL A 78 -12.28 -12.71 2.87
C VAL A 78 -13.26 -13.62 3.63
N LEU A 79 -14.51 -13.73 3.18
CA LEU A 79 -15.52 -14.59 3.82
C LEU A 79 -15.12 -16.07 3.81
N ASP A 80 -14.53 -16.58 2.72
CA ASP A 80 -13.95 -17.93 2.67
C ASP A 80 -12.88 -18.13 3.75
N GLY A 81 -11.98 -17.15 3.89
CA GLY A 81 -10.93 -17.16 4.91
C GLY A 81 -11.48 -17.10 6.34
N VAL A 82 -12.48 -16.27 6.59
CA VAL A 82 -13.17 -16.18 7.89
C VAL A 82 -13.79 -17.53 8.27
N LYS A 83 -14.48 -18.15 7.32
CA LYS A 83 -15.06 -19.49 7.53
C LYS A 83 -13.99 -20.51 7.90
N LEU A 84 -12.91 -20.58 7.13
CA LEU A 84 -11.82 -21.52 7.37
C LEU A 84 -11.14 -21.28 8.72
N ALA A 85 -10.89 -20.02 9.09
CA ALA A 85 -10.28 -19.66 10.37
C ALA A 85 -11.15 -20.10 11.57
N LYS A 86 -12.49 -19.93 11.47
CA LYS A 86 -13.45 -20.38 12.50
C LYS A 86 -13.51 -21.91 12.57
N GLU A 87 -13.65 -22.61 11.45
CA GLU A 87 -13.77 -24.09 11.38
C GLU A 87 -12.50 -24.80 11.86
N SER A 88 -11.32 -24.25 11.56
CA SER A 88 -10.04 -24.80 11.99
C SER A 88 -9.62 -24.39 13.39
N HIS A 89 -10.36 -23.53 14.06
CA HIS A 89 -9.96 -22.96 15.35
C HIS A 89 -8.55 -22.36 15.32
N ALA A 90 -8.25 -21.57 14.26
CA ALA A 90 -6.92 -20.97 14.11
C ALA A 90 -6.54 -20.07 15.28
N ASP A 91 -5.31 -20.21 15.77
CA ASP A 91 -4.73 -19.42 16.87
C ASP A 91 -3.93 -18.22 16.34
N LEU A 92 -3.39 -18.33 15.12
CA LEU A 92 -2.57 -17.34 14.46
C LEU A 92 -2.85 -17.37 12.96
N ILE A 93 -2.98 -16.21 12.33
CA ILE A 93 -2.88 -16.07 10.88
C ILE A 93 -1.43 -15.67 10.54
N LEU A 94 -0.78 -16.41 9.65
CA LEU A 94 0.53 -16.08 9.12
C LEU A 94 0.40 -15.73 7.64
N ALA A 95 0.44 -14.43 7.35
CA ALA A 95 0.36 -13.89 5.99
C ALA A 95 1.73 -13.92 5.33
N VAL A 96 1.88 -14.61 4.19
CA VAL A 96 3.13 -14.68 3.42
C VAL A 96 2.87 -14.15 2.01
N GLY A 97 3.22 -12.88 1.78
CA GLY A 97 2.90 -12.23 0.51
C GLY A 97 3.19 -10.74 0.46
N GLY A 98 2.55 -10.05 -0.47
CA GLY A 98 2.49 -8.59 -0.55
C GLY A 98 1.24 -8.02 0.12
N GLY A 99 0.99 -6.71 -0.07
CA GLY A 99 -0.10 -5.96 0.56
C GLY A 99 -1.47 -6.61 0.44
N SER A 100 -1.82 -7.14 -0.74
CA SER A 100 -3.12 -7.79 -0.96
C SER A 100 -3.35 -9.02 -0.06
N VAL A 101 -2.30 -9.81 0.20
CA VAL A 101 -2.37 -10.93 1.14
C VAL A 101 -2.55 -10.43 2.56
N MET A 102 -1.82 -9.38 2.93
CA MET A 102 -1.88 -8.76 4.27
C MET A 102 -3.25 -8.15 4.54
N ASP A 103 -3.79 -7.39 3.60
CA ASP A 103 -5.10 -6.75 3.70
C ASP A 103 -6.23 -7.78 3.85
N CYS A 104 -6.20 -8.84 3.02
CA CYS A 104 -7.11 -9.97 3.15
C CYS A 104 -7.03 -10.60 4.54
N CYS A 105 -5.81 -10.86 5.03
CA CYS A 105 -5.58 -11.46 6.34
C CYS A 105 -6.04 -10.57 7.51
N LYS A 106 -5.91 -9.25 7.40
CA LYS A 106 -6.45 -8.31 8.40
C LYS A 106 -7.97 -8.40 8.47
N ALA A 107 -8.64 -8.43 7.32
CA ALA A 107 -10.09 -8.58 7.28
C ALA A 107 -10.53 -9.96 7.81
N ILE A 108 -9.80 -11.04 7.49
CA ILE A 108 -10.04 -12.38 8.05
C ILE A 108 -9.84 -12.38 9.57
N SER A 109 -8.77 -11.74 10.06
CA SER A 109 -8.46 -11.63 11.49
C SER A 109 -9.61 -11.02 12.29
N LEU A 110 -10.22 -9.94 11.78
CA LEU A 110 -11.39 -9.30 12.34
C LEU A 110 -12.61 -10.24 12.27
N GLY A 111 -12.93 -10.74 11.07
CA GLY A 111 -14.12 -11.56 10.84
C GLY A 111 -14.11 -12.91 11.58
N ALA A 112 -12.92 -13.47 11.86
CA ALA A 112 -12.78 -14.71 12.62
C ALA A 112 -13.28 -14.59 14.07
N LYS A 113 -13.33 -13.37 14.62
CA LYS A 113 -13.80 -13.06 15.99
C LYS A 113 -15.09 -12.25 16.01
N TYR A 114 -15.74 -12.08 14.85
CA TYR A 114 -16.97 -11.32 14.71
C TYR A 114 -18.05 -12.15 14.02
N ASP A 115 -19.30 -12.03 14.48
CA ASP A 115 -20.43 -12.80 13.96
C ASP A 115 -21.40 -12.00 13.09
N GLY A 116 -21.15 -10.69 12.91
CA GLY A 116 -21.92 -9.80 12.05
C GLY A 116 -21.38 -9.70 10.62
N ASP A 117 -21.96 -8.77 9.86
CA ASP A 117 -21.49 -8.43 8.52
C ASP A 117 -20.30 -7.46 8.59
N ILE A 118 -19.08 -7.98 8.37
CA ILE A 118 -17.87 -7.18 8.46
C ILE A 118 -17.80 -6.07 7.39
N TRP A 119 -18.41 -6.27 6.21
CA TRP A 119 -18.47 -5.20 5.21
C TRP A 119 -19.37 -4.05 5.67
N ALA A 120 -20.58 -4.34 6.03
CA ALA A 120 -21.56 -3.33 6.47
C ALA A 120 -21.09 -2.56 7.72
N ASP A 121 -20.45 -3.27 8.65
CA ASP A 121 -20.11 -2.71 9.96
C ASP A 121 -18.73 -2.07 10.04
N TYR A 122 -17.77 -2.47 9.16
CA TYR A 122 -16.38 -1.99 9.25
C TYR A 122 -15.81 -1.41 7.95
N TRP A 123 -16.31 -1.81 6.76
CA TRP A 123 -15.81 -1.28 5.48
C TRP A 123 -16.74 -0.25 4.84
N ALA A 124 -18.04 -0.47 4.80
CA ALA A 124 -18.98 0.50 4.26
C ALA A 124 -19.06 1.78 5.13
N ARG A 125 -18.85 1.62 6.43
CA ARG A 125 -18.78 2.72 7.41
C ARG A 125 -17.70 2.42 8.46
N PRO A 126 -17.13 3.45 9.13
CA PRO A 126 -16.24 3.22 10.26
C PRO A 126 -16.98 2.54 11.42
N GLY A 127 -16.48 1.38 11.85
CA GLY A 127 -16.96 0.68 13.04
C GLY A 127 -16.03 0.90 14.25
N VAL A 128 -16.41 0.29 15.38
CA VAL A 128 -15.56 0.24 16.58
C VAL A 128 -15.23 -1.22 16.86
N ILE A 129 -13.93 -1.55 16.92
CA ILE A 129 -13.47 -2.87 17.31
C ILE A 129 -13.21 -2.85 18.82
N ASP A 130 -14.11 -3.46 19.60
CA ASP A 130 -14.08 -3.56 21.06
C ASP A 130 -13.73 -4.97 21.56
N PHE A 131 -13.17 -5.79 20.66
CA PHE A 131 -12.70 -7.15 20.94
C PHE A 131 -11.30 -7.34 20.34
N GLU A 132 -10.60 -8.39 20.76
CA GLU A 132 -9.28 -8.74 20.23
C GLU A 132 -9.45 -9.58 18.95
N PRO A 133 -9.03 -9.09 17.77
CA PRO A 133 -9.00 -9.87 16.54
C PRO A 133 -8.05 -11.07 16.63
N LEU A 134 -8.15 -12.02 15.72
CA LEU A 134 -7.24 -13.16 15.65
C LEU A 134 -5.80 -12.66 15.39
N PRO A 135 -4.79 -13.08 16.18
CA PRO A 135 -3.43 -12.58 16.01
C PRO A 135 -2.89 -12.74 14.59
N LEU A 136 -2.14 -11.74 14.12
CA LEU A 136 -1.50 -11.69 12.79
C LEU A 136 0.02 -11.68 12.92
N GLY A 137 0.69 -12.54 12.12
CA GLY A 137 2.09 -12.42 11.75
C GLY A 137 2.21 -12.18 10.25
N MET A 138 3.21 -11.44 9.80
CA MET A 138 3.40 -11.11 8.39
C MET A 138 4.83 -11.38 7.94
N ILE A 139 4.98 -12.00 6.78
CA ILE A 139 6.25 -12.22 6.07
C ILE A 139 6.11 -11.56 4.69
N VAL A 140 6.86 -10.47 4.48
CA VAL A 140 6.75 -9.66 3.27
C VAL A 140 7.53 -10.29 2.12
N THR A 141 6.88 -10.52 0.98
CA THR A 141 7.53 -11.04 -0.23
C THR A 141 7.45 -10.08 -1.43
N VAL A 142 6.62 -9.04 -1.34
CA VAL A 142 6.52 -7.94 -2.31
C VAL A 142 6.40 -6.64 -1.52
N SER A 143 7.31 -5.73 -1.73
CA SER A 143 7.34 -4.41 -1.10
C SER A 143 6.58 -3.38 -1.94
N GLY A 144 5.88 -2.45 -1.30
CA GLY A 144 5.14 -1.36 -1.94
C GLY A 144 4.14 -0.70 -1.00
N THR A 145 3.16 -1.45 -0.52
CA THR A 145 2.00 -0.91 0.23
C THR A 145 2.29 -0.49 1.67
N GLY A 146 3.37 -0.98 2.29
CA GLY A 146 3.62 -0.75 3.73
C GLY A 146 2.55 -1.33 4.67
N SER A 147 1.64 -2.18 4.15
CA SER A 147 0.51 -2.75 4.90
C SER A 147 0.92 -3.56 6.13
N GLU A 148 2.14 -4.06 6.17
CA GLU A 148 2.66 -4.88 7.27
C GLU A 148 2.77 -4.13 8.62
N CYS A 149 2.91 -2.80 8.59
CA CYS A 149 3.12 -2.00 9.80
C CYS A 149 2.01 -0.97 10.06
N ASN A 150 0.77 -1.28 9.65
CA ASN A 150 -0.42 -0.49 9.97
C ASN A 150 -1.65 -1.40 10.09
N GLY A 151 -2.79 -0.84 10.51
CA GLY A 151 -4.08 -1.54 10.58
C GLY A 151 -4.96 -1.31 9.36
N GLY A 152 -4.43 -0.67 8.31
CA GLY A 152 -5.14 -0.41 7.06
C GLY A 152 -5.34 -1.68 6.25
N ALA A 153 -6.55 -1.87 5.70
CA ALA A 153 -6.84 -2.95 4.77
C ALA A 153 -7.80 -2.48 3.68
N VAL A 154 -7.40 -2.67 2.42
CA VAL A 154 -8.19 -2.34 1.24
C VAL A 154 -8.84 -3.60 0.70
N ILE A 155 -10.16 -3.63 0.67
CA ILE A 155 -10.96 -4.77 0.20
C ILE A 155 -11.88 -4.32 -0.93
N THR A 156 -12.02 -5.16 -1.93
CA THR A 156 -12.94 -4.96 -3.04
C THR A 156 -14.22 -5.74 -2.82
N ASN A 157 -15.35 -5.05 -2.71
CA ASN A 157 -16.64 -5.70 -2.81
C ASN A 157 -17.02 -5.77 -4.28
N GLU A 158 -16.90 -6.95 -4.86
CA GLU A 158 -17.09 -7.20 -6.28
C GLU A 158 -18.57 -7.07 -6.71
N GLU A 159 -19.50 -7.34 -5.82
CA GLU A 159 -20.94 -7.20 -6.10
C GLU A 159 -21.34 -5.71 -6.20
N LEU A 160 -20.78 -4.88 -5.30
CA LEU A 160 -21.05 -3.45 -5.25
C LEU A 160 -20.12 -2.64 -6.18
N LYS A 161 -19.06 -3.25 -6.71
CA LYS A 161 -17.98 -2.59 -7.45
C LYS A 161 -17.34 -1.44 -6.64
N ILE A 162 -17.10 -1.68 -5.36
CA ILE A 162 -16.48 -0.72 -4.45
C ILE A 162 -15.17 -1.30 -3.92
N LYS A 163 -14.06 -0.60 -4.13
CA LYS A 163 -12.76 -0.86 -3.51
C LYS A 163 -12.51 0.25 -2.47
N THR A 164 -12.38 -0.11 -1.22
CA THR A 164 -12.19 0.87 -0.13
C THR A 164 -11.31 0.33 0.98
N GLY A 165 -10.54 1.24 1.60
CA GLY A 165 -9.70 0.95 2.75
C GLY A 165 -10.29 1.47 4.05
N LYS A 166 -10.03 0.74 5.13
CA LYS A 166 -10.25 1.19 6.51
C LYS A 166 -9.03 0.88 7.35
N ASP A 167 -8.73 1.73 8.31
CA ASP A 167 -7.56 1.61 9.18
C ASP A 167 -8.02 1.46 10.64
N TYR A 168 -7.71 0.30 11.22
CA TYR A 168 -8.02 -0.05 12.61
C TYR A 168 -6.73 -0.48 13.32
N PRO A 169 -6.26 0.24 14.35
CA PRO A 169 -5.04 -0.11 15.10
C PRO A 169 -5.03 -1.55 15.62
N GLN A 170 -6.19 -2.13 15.92
CA GLN A 170 -6.35 -3.50 16.40
C GLN A 170 -5.93 -4.55 15.35
N LEU A 171 -5.87 -4.17 14.06
CA LEU A 171 -5.47 -5.04 12.94
C LEU A 171 -3.94 -4.96 12.64
N ASN A 172 -3.18 -4.22 13.43
CA ASN A 172 -1.72 -4.24 13.32
C ASN A 172 -1.20 -5.66 13.57
N ALA A 173 -0.25 -6.10 12.73
CA ALA A 173 0.42 -7.37 12.94
C ALA A 173 1.18 -7.37 14.27
N LYS A 174 1.19 -8.50 14.99
CA LYS A 174 1.95 -8.68 16.22
C LYS A 174 3.45 -8.75 15.92
N PHE A 175 3.82 -9.34 14.78
CA PHE A 175 5.20 -9.37 14.28
C PHE A 175 5.24 -9.34 12.75
N VAL A 176 6.33 -8.79 12.23
CA VAL A 176 6.59 -8.60 10.80
C VAL A 176 8.01 -9.05 10.48
N MET A 177 8.17 -9.84 9.43
CA MET A 177 9.45 -10.30 8.89
C MET A 177 9.74 -9.60 7.57
N LEU A 178 10.85 -8.90 7.50
CA LEU A 178 11.30 -8.11 6.35
C LEU A 178 12.66 -8.65 5.87
N ASP A 179 12.63 -9.69 5.04
CA ASP A 179 13.80 -10.19 4.31
C ASP A 179 13.74 -9.70 2.87
N SER A 180 14.57 -8.72 2.52
CA SER A 180 14.55 -8.13 1.18
C SER A 180 14.96 -9.12 0.07
N THR A 181 15.66 -10.21 0.41
CA THR A 181 16.03 -11.24 -0.57
C THR A 181 14.79 -11.99 -1.10
N TYR A 182 13.71 -12.06 -0.32
CA TYR A 182 12.44 -12.65 -0.77
C TYR A 182 11.80 -11.88 -1.92
N THR A 183 12.20 -10.63 -2.13
CA THR A 183 11.69 -9.80 -3.22
C THR A 183 12.46 -9.99 -4.54
N TYR A 184 13.59 -10.72 -4.58
CA TYR A 184 14.41 -10.85 -5.80
C TYR A 184 13.68 -11.55 -6.96
N SER A 185 12.76 -12.46 -6.65
CA SER A 185 11.95 -13.17 -7.64
C SER A 185 10.73 -12.39 -8.14
N VAL A 186 10.50 -11.19 -7.63
CA VAL A 186 9.39 -10.33 -8.06
C VAL A 186 9.67 -9.79 -9.46
N PRO A 187 8.77 -9.96 -10.43
CA PRO A 187 8.94 -9.40 -11.77
C PRO A 187 9.16 -7.89 -11.73
N GLU A 188 10.00 -7.37 -12.64
CA GLU A 188 10.39 -5.96 -12.68
C GLU A 188 9.19 -5.02 -12.66
N PHE A 189 8.18 -5.26 -13.49
CA PHE A 189 6.96 -4.44 -13.49
C PHE A 189 6.28 -4.36 -12.12
N GLN A 190 6.22 -5.47 -11.38
CA GLN A 190 5.63 -5.50 -10.04
C GLN A 190 6.51 -4.79 -9.01
N MET A 191 7.83 -4.90 -9.13
CA MET A 191 8.79 -4.18 -8.30
C MET A 191 8.67 -2.67 -8.50
N VAL A 192 8.68 -2.23 -9.77
CA VAL A 192 8.56 -0.81 -10.13
C VAL A 192 7.22 -0.25 -9.68
N SER A 193 6.13 -0.99 -9.93
CA SER A 193 4.78 -0.64 -9.50
C SER A 193 4.68 -0.48 -7.98
N GLY A 194 5.25 -1.41 -7.22
CA GLY A 194 5.26 -1.33 -5.75
C GLY A 194 6.08 -0.15 -5.23
N ALA A 195 7.25 0.10 -5.81
CA ALA A 195 8.07 1.26 -5.43
C ALA A 195 7.39 2.60 -5.80
N PHE A 196 6.67 2.65 -6.93
CA PHE A 196 5.88 3.83 -7.29
C PHE A 196 4.69 4.03 -6.34
N ASP A 197 4.03 2.96 -5.93
CA ASP A 197 2.98 2.98 -4.90
C ASP A 197 3.51 3.57 -3.58
N THR A 198 4.70 3.13 -3.12
CA THR A 198 5.38 3.76 -1.98
C THR A 198 5.60 5.26 -2.18
N LEU A 199 6.11 5.67 -3.35
CA LEU A 199 6.32 7.08 -3.67
C LEU A 199 5.00 7.87 -3.67
N SER A 200 3.93 7.27 -4.21
CA SER A 200 2.59 7.84 -4.22
C SER A 200 2.05 8.08 -2.82
N HIS A 201 2.14 7.10 -1.92
CA HIS A 201 1.76 7.25 -0.51
C HIS A 201 2.48 8.44 0.14
N ILE A 202 3.80 8.53 -0.03
CA ILE A 202 4.59 9.62 0.55
C ILE A 202 4.15 10.96 -0.03
N MET A 203 3.93 11.05 -1.35
CA MET A 203 3.51 12.28 -2.01
C MET A 203 2.13 12.75 -1.56
N GLU A 204 1.13 11.87 -1.41
CA GLU A 204 -0.21 12.26 -0.97
C GLU A 204 -0.24 12.68 0.51
N ILE A 205 0.66 12.15 1.33
CA ILE A 205 0.87 12.65 2.69
C ILE A 205 1.58 14.01 2.65
N TYR A 206 2.61 14.17 1.82
CA TYR A 206 3.40 15.39 1.70
C TYR A 206 2.58 16.58 1.17
N PHE A 207 1.78 16.35 0.11
CA PHE A 207 0.90 17.36 -0.50
C PHE A 207 -0.42 17.55 0.26
N SER A 208 -0.34 17.67 1.58
CA SER A 208 -1.48 17.85 2.47
C SER A 208 -1.22 18.92 3.53
N GLU A 209 -2.26 19.41 4.19
CA GLU A 209 -2.14 20.40 5.25
C GLU A 209 -1.56 19.79 6.55
N PRO A 210 -0.86 20.61 7.38
CA PRO A 210 -0.55 22.03 7.19
C PRO A 210 0.64 22.27 6.23
N ASN A 211 0.71 23.49 5.67
CA ASN A 211 1.74 23.90 4.70
C ASN A 211 3.03 24.46 5.33
N GLU A 212 3.01 24.80 6.61
CA GLU A 212 4.19 25.28 7.32
C GLU A 212 5.24 24.16 7.47
N SER A 213 6.50 24.54 7.59
CA SER A 213 7.62 23.63 7.81
C SER A 213 7.36 22.70 9.00
N ASN A 214 7.53 21.41 8.80
CA ASN A 214 7.34 20.38 9.80
C ASN A 214 8.20 19.14 9.53
N VAL A 215 8.52 18.39 10.58
CA VAL A 215 9.39 17.21 10.50
C VAL A 215 8.81 16.09 9.63
N SER A 216 7.49 15.96 9.53
CA SER A 216 6.86 14.95 8.68
C SER A 216 7.15 15.20 7.21
N ASP A 217 7.17 16.45 6.77
CA ASP A 217 7.54 16.84 5.42
C ASP A 217 9.05 16.60 5.15
N ASP A 218 9.92 16.96 6.11
CA ASP A 218 11.37 16.74 5.97
C ASP A 218 11.69 15.23 5.82
N ILE A 219 11.04 14.37 6.61
CA ILE A 219 11.17 12.91 6.48
C ILE A 219 10.61 12.44 5.13
N SER A 220 9.46 12.96 4.71
CA SER A 220 8.85 12.61 3.41
C SER A 220 9.75 12.94 2.23
N GLU A 221 10.41 14.11 2.24
CA GLU A 221 11.37 14.50 1.20
C GLU A 221 12.60 13.57 1.17
N ALA A 222 13.10 13.16 2.34
CA ALA A 222 14.19 12.19 2.44
C ALA A 222 13.79 10.82 1.89
N LEU A 223 12.60 10.33 2.25
CA LEU A 223 12.06 9.04 1.77
C LEU A 223 11.83 9.07 0.25
N MET A 224 11.22 10.13 -0.30
CA MET A 224 11.02 10.25 -1.76
C MET A 224 12.34 10.16 -2.53
N LYS A 225 13.38 10.87 -2.08
CA LYS A 225 14.72 10.80 -2.69
C LYS A 225 15.32 9.39 -2.57
N ASN A 226 15.11 8.71 -1.45
CA ASN A 226 15.60 7.36 -1.22
C ASN A 226 14.90 6.36 -2.16
N VAL A 227 13.57 6.41 -2.26
CA VAL A 227 12.79 5.58 -3.21
C VAL A 227 13.27 5.78 -4.65
N ILE A 228 13.36 7.04 -5.12
CA ILE A 228 13.77 7.36 -6.49
C ILE A 228 15.18 6.81 -6.78
N THR A 229 16.13 6.99 -5.86
CA THR A 229 17.51 6.54 -6.01
C THR A 229 17.61 5.01 -6.02
N ASN A 230 16.97 4.36 -5.09
CA ASN A 230 17.04 2.90 -4.95
C ASN A 230 16.23 2.17 -6.01
N LEU A 231 15.12 2.75 -6.49
CA LEU A 231 14.38 2.18 -7.61
C LEU A 231 15.24 2.18 -8.90
N ARG A 232 15.92 3.27 -9.21
CA ARG A 232 16.87 3.31 -10.33
C ARG A 232 17.98 2.26 -10.19
N ALA A 233 18.47 2.03 -8.97
CA ALA A 233 19.48 1.02 -8.72
C ALA A 233 18.93 -0.40 -8.85
N ALA A 234 17.72 -0.66 -8.35
CA ALA A 234 17.05 -1.96 -8.42
C ALA A 234 16.64 -2.36 -9.86
N ILE A 235 16.25 -1.40 -10.70
CA ILE A 235 15.98 -1.64 -12.14
C ILE A 235 17.28 -2.10 -12.85
N LYS A 236 18.44 -1.47 -12.53
CA LYS A 236 19.72 -1.84 -13.12
C LYS A 236 20.25 -3.19 -12.61
N ASN A 237 19.98 -3.52 -11.37
CA ASN A 237 20.36 -4.78 -10.75
C ASN A 237 19.27 -5.22 -9.77
N PRO A 238 18.33 -6.11 -10.19
CA PRO A 238 17.19 -6.57 -9.38
C PRO A 238 17.58 -7.29 -8.09
N GLU A 239 18.78 -7.81 -7.98
CA GLU A 239 19.32 -8.49 -6.78
C GLU A 239 20.26 -7.58 -5.95
N ASN A 240 20.23 -6.27 -6.18
CA ASN A 240 21.00 -5.32 -5.36
C ASN A 240 20.39 -5.26 -3.96
N TYR A 241 21.01 -5.95 -3.01
CA TYR A 241 20.54 -6.07 -1.61
C TYR A 241 20.30 -4.70 -0.98
N THR A 242 21.24 -3.75 -1.13
CA THR A 242 21.08 -2.41 -0.56
C THR A 242 19.86 -1.70 -1.12
N ALA A 243 19.67 -1.72 -2.44
CA ALA A 243 18.52 -1.08 -3.06
C ALA A 243 17.19 -1.73 -2.65
N ARG A 244 17.12 -3.07 -2.66
CA ARG A 244 15.93 -3.82 -2.26
C ARG A 244 15.59 -3.64 -0.79
N SER A 245 16.62 -3.59 0.08
CA SER A 245 16.46 -3.34 1.52
C SER A 245 15.92 -1.94 1.80
N ASN A 246 16.45 -0.93 1.12
CA ASN A 246 15.95 0.44 1.25
C ASN A 246 14.51 0.54 0.76
N LEU A 247 14.19 0.04 -0.45
CA LEU A 247 12.81 0.07 -0.97
C LEU A 247 11.82 -0.64 -0.05
N MET A 248 12.22 -1.74 0.58
CA MET A 248 11.36 -2.46 1.54
C MET A 248 11.12 -1.62 2.79
N TRP A 249 12.17 -0.99 3.35
CA TRP A 249 12.02 -0.15 4.53
C TRP A 249 11.32 1.17 4.22
N ASP A 250 11.53 1.77 3.04
CA ASP A 250 10.82 2.96 2.58
C ASP A 250 9.30 2.71 2.52
N ALA A 251 8.87 1.55 2.01
CA ALA A 251 7.46 1.16 1.98
C ALA A 251 6.86 1.09 3.40
N THR A 252 7.57 0.44 4.32
CA THR A 252 7.18 0.40 5.73
C THR A 252 7.08 1.82 6.33
N MET A 253 8.09 2.68 6.08
CA MET A 253 8.13 4.04 6.62
C MET A 253 7.04 4.94 6.02
N ALA A 254 6.67 4.73 4.77
CA ALA A 254 5.60 5.48 4.12
C ALA A 254 4.24 5.27 4.81
N GLU A 255 3.98 4.07 5.33
CA GLU A 255 2.65 3.71 5.82
C GLU A 255 2.58 3.29 7.30
N ASN A 256 3.70 3.30 8.04
CA ASN A 256 3.70 3.02 9.49
C ASN A 256 3.13 4.17 10.34
N ARG A 257 2.52 5.16 9.73
CA ARG A 257 1.89 6.37 10.27
C ARG A 257 2.86 7.48 10.70
N ILE A 258 4.19 7.26 10.73
CA ILE A 258 5.12 8.28 11.27
C ILE A 258 5.09 9.60 10.49
N ILE A 259 5.02 9.55 9.16
CA ILE A 259 4.94 10.75 8.31
C ILE A 259 3.53 11.35 8.20
N LYS A 260 2.50 10.64 8.68
CA LYS A 260 1.11 11.14 8.76
C LYS A 260 0.85 12.01 9.99
N LEU A 261 1.78 12.00 10.95
CA LEU A 261 1.57 12.68 12.25
C LEU A 261 1.41 14.19 12.10
N GLY A 262 0.30 14.69 12.61
CA GLY A 262 -0.03 16.10 12.55
C GLY A 262 -0.50 16.60 11.18
N LYS A 263 -0.73 15.72 10.21
CA LYS A 263 -1.23 16.03 8.87
C LYS A 263 -2.73 15.74 8.74
N LYS A 264 -3.39 16.42 7.80
CA LYS A 264 -4.69 16.04 7.23
C LYS A 264 -4.40 15.53 5.83
N THR A 265 -4.23 14.23 5.71
CA THR A 265 -3.74 13.61 4.48
C THR A 265 -4.71 13.75 3.31
N ASP A 266 -4.19 13.86 2.10
CA ASP A 266 -4.95 13.88 0.86
C ASP A 266 -5.50 12.47 0.54
N PHE A 267 -4.82 11.65 -0.20
CA PHE A 267 -5.28 10.33 -0.71
C PHE A 267 -6.43 10.39 -1.74
N GLU A 268 -6.67 11.53 -2.37
CA GLU A 268 -7.68 11.64 -3.44
C GLU A 268 -7.29 10.85 -4.68
N CYS A 269 -5.99 10.83 -5.03
CA CYS A 269 -5.51 10.02 -6.15
C CYS A 269 -5.72 8.52 -5.90
N HIS A 270 -5.49 8.06 -4.67
CA HIS A 270 -5.81 6.69 -4.27
C HIS A 270 -7.31 6.39 -4.34
N GLN A 271 -8.20 7.34 -3.95
CA GLN A 271 -9.66 7.13 -4.09
C GLN A 271 -10.06 6.97 -5.56
N MET A 272 -9.49 7.78 -6.47
CA MET A 272 -9.72 7.64 -7.91
C MET A 272 -9.21 6.29 -8.42
N GLU A 273 -8.00 5.87 -8.02
CA GLU A 273 -7.45 4.58 -8.43
C GLU A 273 -8.24 3.40 -7.86
N HIS A 274 -8.68 3.48 -6.61
CA HIS A 274 -9.48 2.42 -6.00
C HIS A 274 -10.72 2.13 -6.83
N GLN A 275 -11.45 3.17 -7.27
CA GLN A 275 -12.63 2.96 -8.09
C GLN A 275 -12.25 2.50 -9.51
N LEU A 276 -11.22 3.07 -10.11
CA LEU A 276 -10.70 2.57 -11.39
C LEU A 276 -10.36 1.08 -11.29
N GLY A 277 -9.64 0.67 -10.25
CA GLY A 277 -9.28 -0.72 -9.98
C GLY A 277 -10.48 -1.64 -9.70
N ALA A 278 -11.54 -1.14 -9.04
CA ALA A 278 -12.77 -1.90 -8.79
C ALA A 278 -13.49 -2.29 -10.09
N TYR A 279 -13.40 -1.44 -11.13
CA TYR A 279 -14.04 -1.66 -12.43
C TYR A 279 -13.15 -2.38 -13.45
N THR A 280 -11.82 -2.21 -13.35
CA THR A 280 -10.88 -2.68 -14.37
C THR A 280 -9.95 -3.79 -13.90
N ASN A 281 -9.82 -3.97 -12.58
CA ASN A 281 -8.82 -4.84 -11.95
C ASN A 281 -7.37 -4.52 -12.40
N CYS A 282 -7.08 -3.25 -12.76
CA CYS A 282 -5.74 -2.83 -13.14
C CYS A 282 -4.74 -2.98 -11.97
N ASN A 283 -3.44 -2.97 -12.32
CA ASN A 283 -2.39 -2.94 -11.31
C ASN A 283 -2.41 -1.60 -10.57
N HIS A 284 -2.42 -1.64 -9.24
CA HIS A 284 -2.63 -0.48 -8.38
C HIS A 284 -1.58 0.63 -8.59
N GLY A 285 -0.29 0.32 -8.43
CA GLY A 285 0.76 1.33 -8.61
C GLY A 285 0.86 1.85 -10.05
N ALA A 286 0.50 1.02 -11.04
CA ALA A 286 0.43 1.47 -12.43
C ALA A 286 -0.77 2.40 -12.69
N GLY A 287 -1.91 2.14 -12.07
CA GLY A 287 -3.06 3.06 -12.08
C GLY A 287 -2.72 4.42 -11.46
N LEU A 288 -2.03 4.41 -10.32
CA LEU A 288 -1.53 5.63 -9.68
C LEU A 288 -0.54 6.38 -10.58
N ALA A 289 0.37 5.68 -11.27
CA ALA A 289 1.34 6.30 -12.18
C ALA A 289 0.67 7.06 -13.33
N VAL A 290 -0.44 6.56 -13.85
CA VAL A 290 -1.22 7.26 -14.88
C VAL A 290 -1.96 8.48 -14.30
N LEU A 291 -2.60 8.32 -13.15
CA LEU A 291 -3.49 9.34 -12.58
C LEU A 291 -2.73 10.50 -11.94
N GLN A 292 -1.65 10.22 -11.22
CA GLN A 292 -1.03 11.17 -10.29
C GLN A 292 -0.49 12.44 -10.95
N PRO A 293 0.24 12.41 -12.09
CA PRO A 293 0.69 13.63 -12.74
C PRO A 293 -0.47 14.50 -13.24
N VAL A 294 -1.53 13.87 -13.74
CA VAL A 294 -2.73 14.58 -14.22
C VAL A 294 -3.44 15.23 -13.04
N TYR A 295 -3.69 14.48 -11.95
CA TYR A 295 -4.28 15.00 -10.74
C TYR A 295 -3.49 16.19 -10.18
N TYR A 296 -2.17 16.10 -10.11
CA TYR A 296 -1.33 17.17 -9.59
C TYR A 296 -1.34 18.42 -10.46
N ARG A 297 -1.48 18.30 -11.80
CA ARG A 297 -1.70 19.44 -12.68
C ARG A 297 -3.01 20.18 -12.37
N HIS A 298 -4.02 19.50 -11.85
CA HIS A 298 -5.30 20.10 -11.46
C HIS A 298 -5.27 20.78 -10.10
N ILE A 299 -4.39 20.36 -9.17
CA ILE A 299 -4.40 20.84 -7.78
C ILE A 299 -3.20 21.69 -7.37
N PHE A 300 -2.09 21.71 -8.14
CA PHE A 300 -0.83 22.34 -7.71
C PHE A 300 -1.00 23.82 -7.33
N LYS A 301 -1.90 24.55 -7.97
CA LYS A 301 -2.15 25.97 -7.64
C LYS A 301 -2.70 26.16 -6.22
N ALA A 302 -3.46 25.22 -5.71
CA ALA A 302 -3.97 25.27 -4.34
C ALA A 302 -2.88 25.02 -3.28
N GLY A 303 -1.82 24.29 -3.66
CA GLY A 303 -0.66 24.00 -2.82
C GLY A 303 0.67 24.50 -3.39
N GLU A 304 0.67 25.59 -4.19
CA GLU A 304 1.77 26.06 -5.04
C GLU A 304 3.14 26.05 -4.35
N LYS A 305 3.22 26.60 -3.13
CA LYS A 305 4.48 26.66 -2.35
C LYS A 305 5.01 25.25 -2.02
N LYS A 306 4.11 24.30 -1.70
CA LYS A 306 4.49 22.92 -1.39
C LYS A 306 4.96 22.18 -2.65
N PHE A 307 4.32 22.38 -3.79
CA PHE A 307 4.76 21.83 -5.07
C PHE A 307 6.09 22.45 -5.53
N ALA A 308 6.30 23.76 -5.29
CA ALA A 308 7.61 24.39 -5.52
C ALA A 308 8.71 23.83 -4.62
N GLN A 309 8.41 23.57 -3.34
CA GLN A 309 9.33 22.92 -2.40
C GLN A 309 9.69 21.49 -2.86
N PHE A 310 8.71 20.70 -3.33
CA PHE A 310 8.93 19.40 -3.94
C PHE A 310 9.90 19.43 -5.13
N ALA A 311 9.72 20.40 -6.03
CA ALA A 311 10.61 20.57 -7.17
C ALA A 311 12.07 20.76 -6.75
N VAL A 312 12.28 21.61 -5.74
CA VAL A 312 13.62 21.94 -5.25
C VAL A 312 14.21 20.82 -4.39
N ASN A 313 13.45 20.35 -3.39
CA ASN A 313 14.00 19.48 -2.36
C ASN A 313 14.06 18.00 -2.78
N VAL A 314 13.14 17.56 -3.63
CA VAL A 314 13.10 16.17 -4.10
C VAL A 314 13.80 16.01 -5.45
N TRP A 315 13.49 16.89 -6.41
CA TRP A 315 14.04 16.80 -7.77
C TRP A 315 15.35 17.58 -7.97
N GLY A 316 15.74 18.46 -7.03
CA GLY A 316 16.94 19.27 -7.15
C GLY A 316 16.85 20.38 -8.21
N ILE A 317 15.63 20.80 -8.56
CA ILE A 317 15.44 21.87 -9.55
C ILE A 317 15.88 23.20 -8.94
N SER A 318 16.73 23.93 -9.66
CA SER A 318 17.23 25.24 -9.19
C SER A 318 16.10 26.26 -9.07
N LYS A 319 16.18 27.08 -8.01
CA LYS A 319 15.26 28.21 -7.78
C LYS A 319 15.55 29.42 -8.64
N ASP A 320 16.72 29.48 -9.27
CA ASP A 320 17.22 30.66 -9.95
C ASP A 320 16.19 31.22 -10.94
N ASP A 321 15.83 32.49 -10.76
CA ASP A 321 14.90 33.27 -11.59
C ASP A 321 13.52 32.65 -11.84
N LYS A 322 13.09 31.64 -11.03
CA LYS A 322 11.80 30.99 -11.15
C LYS A 322 10.84 31.41 -10.06
N THR A 323 9.61 31.63 -10.46
CA THR A 323 8.45 31.80 -9.53
C THR A 323 8.07 30.44 -8.89
N ASP A 324 7.33 30.48 -7.78
CA ASP A 324 6.81 29.28 -7.14
C ASP A 324 5.89 28.50 -8.11
N GLU A 325 5.11 29.17 -8.97
CA GLU A 325 4.27 28.54 -9.99
C GLU A 325 5.12 27.77 -11.02
N GLU A 326 6.20 28.36 -11.51
CA GLU A 326 7.11 27.71 -12.48
C GLU A 326 7.82 26.52 -11.86
N LEU A 327 8.25 26.62 -10.60
CA LEU A 327 8.85 25.52 -9.85
C LEU A 327 7.81 24.40 -9.62
N ALA A 328 6.61 24.74 -9.19
CA ALA A 328 5.54 23.77 -8.97
C ALA A 328 5.23 22.96 -10.24
N LYS A 329 5.08 23.63 -11.38
CA LYS A 329 4.91 22.97 -12.69
C LYS A 329 6.08 22.06 -13.03
N ALA A 330 7.32 22.58 -12.87
CA ALA A 330 8.52 21.81 -13.16
C ALA A 330 8.64 20.55 -12.28
N GLY A 331 8.21 20.61 -11.02
CA GLY A 331 8.19 19.46 -10.11
C GLY A 331 7.19 18.38 -10.56
N VAL A 332 6.00 18.78 -11.02
CA VAL A 332 5.00 17.83 -11.55
C VAL A 332 5.48 17.20 -12.86
N GLU A 333 6.11 17.98 -13.75
CA GLU A 333 6.67 17.42 -14.98
C GLU A 333 7.87 16.50 -14.71
N ALA A 334 8.72 16.80 -13.72
CA ALA A 334 9.80 15.90 -13.32
C ALA A 334 9.26 14.54 -12.80
N LEU A 335 8.11 14.53 -12.10
CA LEU A 335 7.41 13.30 -11.72
C LEU A 335 6.92 12.54 -12.98
N ALA A 336 6.30 13.24 -13.94
CA ALA A 336 5.82 12.63 -15.18
C ALA A 336 6.98 12.03 -16.00
N ASP A 337 8.12 12.69 -16.05
CA ASP A 337 9.33 12.21 -16.74
C ASP A 337 9.93 11.00 -16.01
N PHE A 338 9.94 11.00 -14.67
CA PHE A 338 10.39 9.86 -13.88
C PHE A 338 9.51 8.62 -14.11
N ILE A 339 8.19 8.77 -14.20
CA ILE A 339 7.27 7.67 -14.52
C ILE A 339 7.63 7.02 -15.87
N LYS A 340 7.93 7.83 -16.88
CA LYS A 340 8.41 7.33 -18.20
C LYS A 340 9.79 6.66 -18.08
N GLU A 341 10.71 7.27 -17.33
CA GLU A 341 12.06 6.73 -17.09
C GLU A 341 12.02 5.31 -16.51
N ILE A 342 11.12 5.06 -15.56
CA ILE A 342 10.99 3.75 -14.92
C ILE A 342 10.08 2.76 -15.68
N GLY A 343 9.64 3.12 -16.88
CA GLY A 343 8.87 2.24 -17.77
C GLY A 343 7.41 1.99 -17.34
N MET A 344 6.84 2.88 -16.54
CA MET A 344 5.42 2.76 -16.13
C MET A 344 4.50 3.37 -17.19
N PRO A 345 3.24 2.86 -17.31
CA PRO A 345 2.26 3.42 -18.23
C PRO A 345 1.93 4.88 -17.88
N THR A 346 1.63 5.68 -18.90
CA THR A 346 1.29 7.10 -18.78
C THR A 346 -0.14 7.39 -19.25
N THR A 347 -0.82 6.40 -19.81
CA THR A 347 -2.21 6.51 -20.27
C THR A 347 -3.02 5.25 -19.90
N PHE A 348 -4.34 5.36 -19.87
CA PHE A 348 -5.24 4.21 -19.69
C PHE A 348 -5.09 3.17 -20.80
N LYS A 349 -4.78 3.59 -22.03
CA LYS A 349 -4.50 2.69 -23.13
C LYS A 349 -3.26 1.84 -22.86
N GLU A 350 -2.16 2.44 -22.40
CA GLU A 350 -0.93 1.72 -22.02
C GLU A 350 -1.15 0.81 -20.82
N LEU A 351 -2.04 1.19 -19.91
CA LEU A 351 -2.47 0.37 -18.77
C LEU A 351 -3.37 -0.81 -19.19
N GLY A 352 -3.83 -0.86 -20.44
CA GLY A 352 -4.69 -1.92 -20.99
C GLY A 352 -6.17 -1.76 -20.64
N ILE A 353 -6.61 -0.56 -20.27
CA ILE A 353 -8.02 -0.27 -19.98
C ILE A 353 -8.79 -0.11 -21.29
N ASP A 354 -9.99 -0.72 -21.35
CA ASP A 354 -10.89 -0.64 -22.51
C ASP A 354 -11.29 0.82 -22.80
N GLU A 355 -11.10 1.27 -24.05
CA GLU A 355 -11.43 2.63 -24.50
C GLU A 355 -12.93 2.96 -24.34
N ASN A 356 -13.80 1.95 -24.31
CA ASN A 356 -15.26 2.10 -24.16
C ASN A 356 -15.74 2.06 -22.71
N ILE A 357 -14.83 1.97 -21.72
CA ILE A 357 -15.21 1.94 -20.32
C ILE A 357 -16.00 3.21 -19.94
N ASN A 358 -17.02 3.05 -19.10
CA ASN A 358 -17.83 4.16 -18.64
C ASN A 358 -17.11 4.95 -17.55
N LEU A 359 -16.21 5.86 -17.95
CA LEU A 359 -15.45 6.72 -17.02
C LEU A 359 -16.35 7.56 -16.12
N LYS A 360 -17.55 7.95 -16.61
CA LYS A 360 -18.47 8.73 -15.79
C LYS A 360 -19.01 7.92 -14.62
N GLU A 361 -19.38 6.66 -14.83
CA GLU A 361 -19.82 5.77 -13.75
C GLU A 361 -18.72 5.58 -12.69
N ILE A 362 -17.48 5.41 -13.13
CA ILE A 362 -16.33 5.29 -12.23
C ILE A 362 -16.12 6.60 -11.45
N ALA A 363 -16.11 7.74 -12.12
CA ALA A 363 -15.94 9.05 -11.49
C ALA A 363 -17.03 9.34 -10.44
N ASP A 364 -18.30 9.05 -10.78
CA ASP A 364 -19.44 9.25 -9.87
C ASP A 364 -19.37 8.35 -8.62
N SER A 365 -18.65 7.22 -8.70
CA SER A 365 -18.45 6.28 -7.59
C SER A 365 -17.28 6.62 -6.67
N CYS A 366 -16.40 7.56 -7.06
CA CYS A 366 -15.23 7.95 -6.27
C CYS A 366 -15.64 8.64 -4.95
N GLY A 367 -14.97 8.24 -3.86
CA GLY A 367 -15.05 9.00 -2.61
C GLY A 367 -14.30 10.33 -2.73
N ILE A 368 -14.84 11.39 -2.11
CA ILE A 368 -14.17 12.70 -2.09
C ILE A 368 -13.46 12.89 -0.75
N VAL A 369 -12.15 13.11 -0.79
CA VAL A 369 -11.33 13.33 0.41
C VAL A 369 -11.45 14.77 0.89
N PRO A 370 -11.89 15.01 2.14
CA PRO A 370 -12.08 16.37 2.64
C PRO A 370 -10.77 17.07 3.04
N GLY A 371 -9.66 16.34 3.12
CA GLY A 371 -8.35 16.86 3.56
C GLY A 371 -7.42 17.35 2.46
N ALA A 372 -7.78 17.19 1.19
CA ALA A 372 -6.99 17.63 0.04
C ALA A 372 -6.90 19.16 -0.05
N TYR A 373 -5.83 19.67 -0.67
CA TYR A 373 -5.69 21.12 -0.97
C TYR A 373 -6.86 21.67 -1.77
N LYS A 374 -7.41 20.89 -2.65
CA LYS A 374 -8.60 21.19 -3.42
C LYS A 374 -9.59 20.04 -3.28
N LYS A 375 -10.74 20.33 -2.66
CA LYS A 375 -11.84 19.36 -2.66
C LYS A 375 -12.36 19.19 -4.08
N MET A 376 -12.23 17.97 -4.63
CA MET A 376 -12.65 17.64 -5.98
C MET A 376 -14.17 17.52 -6.10
N THR A 377 -14.69 17.68 -7.33
CA THR A 377 -16.04 17.28 -7.71
C THR A 377 -15.97 16.06 -8.63
N HIS A 378 -17.07 15.30 -8.76
CA HIS A 378 -17.10 14.16 -9.68
C HIS A 378 -16.89 14.55 -11.15
N GLU A 379 -17.31 15.78 -11.54
CA GLU A 379 -17.03 16.32 -12.88
C GLU A 379 -15.53 16.59 -13.09
N GLU A 380 -14.83 17.08 -12.07
CA GLU A 380 -13.38 17.28 -12.14
C GLU A 380 -12.62 15.94 -12.18
N ILE A 381 -13.08 14.94 -11.42
CA ILE A 381 -12.53 13.58 -11.47
C ILE A 381 -12.75 12.97 -12.86
N LEU A 382 -13.94 13.11 -13.43
CA LEU A 382 -14.21 12.66 -14.81
C LEU A 382 -13.26 13.31 -15.80
N LYS A 383 -13.02 14.61 -15.69
CA LYS A 383 -12.07 15.33 -16.56
C LYS A 383 -10.65 14.77 -16.42
N ILE A 384 -10.20 14.48 -15.20
CA ILE A 384 -8.90 13.84 -14.96
C ILE A 384 -8.83 12.48 -15.67
N PHE A 385 -9.86 11.65 -15.54
CA PHE A 385 -9.92 10.35 -16.22
C PHE A 385 -9.91 10.49 -17.75
N GLU A 386 -10.59 11.50 -18.29
CA GLU A 386 -10.59 11.78 -19.74
C GLU A 386 -9.21 12.23 -20.23
N GLU A 387 -8.46 13.00 -19.43
CA GLU A 387 -7.09 13.43 -19.75
C GLU A 387 -6.06 12.28 -19.62
N CYS A 388 -6.41 11.17 -18.97
CA CYS A 388 -5.59 9.95 -18.85
C CYS A 388 -5.76 8.98 -20.03
N LYS A 389 -6.69 9.20 -20.97
CA LYS A 389 -6.87 8.37 -22.18
C LYS A 389 -5.69 8.52 -23.13
#